data_fbde593aacd8d032b369a0804bdc3621
#
_entry.id   fbde593aacd8d032b369a0804bdc3621
#
_cell.length_a   1.000
_cell.length_b   1.000
_cell.length_c   1.000
_cell.angle_alpha   90.00
_cell.angle_beta   90.00
_cell.angle_gamma   90.00
#
_symmetry.space_group_name_H-M   'P 1'
#
loop_
_entity.id
_entity.type
_entity.pdbx_description
1 polymer ?
#
loop_
_entity_poly.entity_id
_entity_poly.type
_entity_poly.pdbx_seq_one_letter_code
_entity_poly.pdbx_strand_id
1 'polypeptide(L)'
;MVRALGDGLLQDGEEERRIKLPPHSVEAEQSLLGGLMLDKSAWDKIADVVGSEDFYRKDHKLIFRAIAELIEDGQPCDVVMLSEFLDKRDELESAGGLEYLATLANETPGSANARAYANIVRERAMLRLSLIHISEPTRPF
;
A
#
# COMPACT_ATOMS: atom_id res chain seq x y z
N MET A 1 11.00 28.54 21.50
CA MET A 1 11.17 29.41 20.47
C MET A 1 12.13 28.92 19.49
N VAL A 2 13.30 28.62 19.91
CA VAL A 2 14.24 28.06 19.00
C VAL A 2 13.69 26.80 18.40
N ARG A 3 12.96 26.06 19.20
CA ARG A 3 12.38 24.87 18.75
C ARG A 3 11.36 25.15 17.68
N ALA A 4 10.55 26.14 17.84
CA ALA A 4 9.57 26.49 16.85
C ALA A 4 10.22 26.89 15.56
N LEU A 5 11.32 27.61 15.62
CA LEU A 5 12.00 27.99 14.41
C LEU A 5 12.59 26.77 13.73
N GLY A 6 13.15 25.87 14.51
CA GLY A 6 13.68 24.66 13.95
C GLY A 6 12.60 23.84 13.30
N ASP A 7 11.45 23.78 13.93
CA ASP A 7 10.34 23.06 13.36
C ASP A 7 9.92 23.67 12.05
N GLY A 8 9.90 24.97 11.96
CA GLY A 8 9.52 25.61 10.71
C GLY A 8 10.47 25.30 9.59
N LEU A 9 11.76 25.29 9.89
CA LEU A 9 12.73 24.94 8.88
C LEU A 9 12.59 23.50 8.43
N LEU A 10 12.34 22.62 9.39
CA LEU A 10 12.15 21.23 9.06
C LEU A 10 10.92 21.05 8.18
N GLN A 11 9.88 21.78 8.51
CA GLN A 11 8.66 21.69 7.72
C GLN A 11 8.88 22.10 6.29
N ASP A 12 9.65 23.13 6.08
CA ASP A 12 9.95 23.56 4.71
C ASP A 12 10.68 22.48 3.95
N GLY A 13 11.65 21.86 4.59
CA GLY A 13 12.39 20.79 3.94
C GLY A 13 11.53 19.59 3.67
N GLU A 14 10.64 19.30 4.58
CA GLU A 14 9.75 18.18 4.40
C GLU A 14 8.75 18.45 3.30
N GLU A 15 8.28 19.66 3.19
CA GLU A 15 7.38 20.00 2.13
C GLU A 15 8.04 19.90 0.78
N GLU A 16 9.26 20.33 0.69
CA GLU A 16 10.00 20.18 -0.54
C GLU A 16 10.17 18.72 -0.90
N ARG A 17 10.43 17.89 0.07
CA ARG A 17 10.54 16.48 -0.17
C ARG A 17 9.23 15.88 -0.61
N ARG A 18 8.14 16.31 0.01
CA ARG A 18 6.83 15.82 -0.36
C ARG A 18 6.48 16.17 -1.77
N ILE A 19 6.86 17.34 -2.21
CA ILE A 19 6.62 17.74 -3.58
C ILE A 19 7.36 16.83 -4.53
N LYS A 20 8.53 16.37 -4.15
CA LYS A 20 9.33 15.50 -5.00
C LYS A 20 8.89 14.05 -4.94
N LEU A 21 8.16 13.68 -3.90
CA LEU A 21 7.70 12.30 -3.79
C LEU A 21 6.33 12.15 -4.42
N PRO A 22 6.10 11.05 -5.11
CA PRO A 22 4.77 10.82 -5.67
C PRO A 22 3.73 10.69 -4.54
N PRO A 23 2.50 11.09 -4.78
CA PRO A 23 1.46 10.93 -3.78
C PRO A 23 1.27 9.48 -3.40
N HIS A 24 1.18 9.21 -2.11
CA HIS A 24 0.95 7.86 -1.61
C HIS A 24 0.56 7.93 -0.15
N SER A 25 0.08 6.83 0.38
CA SER A 25 -0.27 6.73 1.79
C SER A 25 0.13 5.35 2.28
N VAL A 26 1.30 5.29 2.92
CA VAL A 26 1.80 4.03 3.43
C VAL A 26 0.84 3.45 4.45
N GLU A 27 0.26 4.32 5.29
CA GLU A 27 -0.65 3.85 6.33
C GLU A 27 -1.89 3.20 5.75
N ALA A 28 -2.45 3.79 4.70
CA ALA A 28 -3.63 3.21 4.08
C ALA A 28 -3.29 1.89 3.43
N GLU A 29 -2.12 1.81 2.78
CA GLU A 29 -1.70 0.55 2.17
C GLU A 29 -1.52 -0.54 3.20
N GLN A 30 -0.85 -0.20 4.30
CA GLN A 30 -0.61 -1.17 5.37
C GLN A 30 -1.91 -1.63 6.02
N SER A 31 -2.81 -0.69 6.28
CA SER A 31 -4.07 -1.04 6.92
C SER A 31 -4.93 -1.90 6.03
N LEU A 32 -4.92 -1.62 4.73
CA LEU A 32 -5.69 -2.43 3.80
C LEU A 32 -5.16 -3.86 3.74
N LEU A 33 -3.84 -4.00 3.61
CA LEU A 33 -3.24 -5.33 3.53
C LEU A 33 -3.47 -6.12 4.81
N GLY A 34 -3.25 -5.49 5.95
CA GLY A 34 -3.47 -6.17 7.23
C GLY A 34 -4.91 -6.57 7.42
N GLY A 35 -5.84 -5.72 7.02
CA GLY A 35 -7.25 -6.04 7.13
C GLY A 35 -7.65 -7.24 6.31
N LEU A 36 -7.09 -7.35 5.10
CA LEU A 36 -7.37 -8.50 4.24
C LEU A 36 -6.82 -9.79 4.83
N MET A 37 -5.66 -9.71 5.49
CA MET A 37 -5.09 -10.90 6.13
C MET A 37 -5.93 -11.36 7.31
N LEU A 38 -6.56 -10.44 8.01
CA LEU A 38 -7.39 -10.80 9.14
C LEU A 38 -8.77 -11.29 8.73
N ASP A 39 -9.30 -10.77 7.64
CA ASP A 39 -10.67 -11.06 7.24
C ASP A 39 -10.76 -11.02 5.73
N LYS A 40 -10.63 -12.18 5.12
CA LYS A 40 -10.61 -12.21 3.66
C LYS A 40 -11.96 -11.84 3.05
N SER A 41 -13.02 -11.82 3.85
CA SER A 41 -14.31 -11.39 3.30
C SER A 41 -14.29 -9.92 2.92
N ALA A 42 -13.32 -9.16 3.44
CA ALA A 42 -13.18 -7.77 3.04
C ALA A 42 -12.78 -7.65 1.56
N TRP A 43 -12.25 -8.70 0.98
CA TRP A 43 -11.85 -8.70 -0.42
C TRP A 43 -13.01 -8.29 -1.33
N ASP A 44 -14.21 -8.79 -1.03
CA ASP A 44 -15.36 -8.47 -1.87
C ASP A 44 -15.68 -6.98 -1.89
N LYS A 45 -15.28 -6.27 -0.85
CA LYS A 45 -15.55 -4.84 -0.76
C LYS A 45 -14.54 -4.01 -1.51
N ILE A 46 -13.38 -4.57 -1.82
CA ILE A 46 -12.31 -3.75 -2.39
C ILE A 46 -11.80 -4.26 -3.73
N ALA A 47 -12.20 -5.44 -4.14
CA ALA A 47 -11.64 -6.04 -5.35
C ALA A 47 -11.90 -5.20 -6.59
N ASP A 48 -13.02 -4.48 -6.63
CA ASP A 48 -13.35 -3.62 -7.76
C ASP A 48 -12.85 -2.19 -7.56
N VAL A 49 -12.23 -1.88 -6.44
CA VAL A 49 -11.76 -0.54 -6.15
C VAL A 49 -10.27 -0.38 -6.44
N VAL A 50 -9.47 -1.38 -6.09
CA VAL A 50 -8.03 -1.23 -6.12
C VAL A 50 -7.39 -2.51 -6.64
N GLY A 51 -6.25 -2.36 -7.33
CA GLY A 51 -5.47 -3.49 -7.80
C GLY A 51 -4.04 -3.35 -7.31
N SER A 52 -3.21 -4.37 -7.59
CA SER A 52 -1.83 -4.38 -7.10
C SER A 52 -1.03 -3.20 -7.65
N GLU A 53 -1.35 -2.75 -8.85
CA GLU A 53 -0.62 -1.64 -9.45
C GLU A 53 -0.89 -0.31 -8.78
N ASP A 54 -1.94 -0.22 -8.00
CA ASP A 54 -2.27 1.02 -7.32
C ASP A 54 -1.42 1.27 -6.09
N PHE A 55 -0.74 0.26 -5.58
CA PHE A 55 0.12 0.42 -4.41
C PHE A 55 1.40 1.12 -4.79
N TYR A 56 1.87 1.99 -3.91
CA TYR A 56 3.08 2.74 -4.18
C TYR A 56 4.33 1.92 -3.88
N ARG A 57 4.33 1.20 -2.76
CA ARG A 57 5.50 0.44 -2.35
C ARG A 57 5.54 -0.91 -3.07
N LYS A 58 6.74 -1.28 -3.48
CA LYS A 58 6.90 -2.53 -4.22
C LYS A 58 6.56 -3.75 -3.38
N ASP A 59 6.93 -3.72 -2.09
CA ASP A 59 6.60 -4.84 -1.22
C ASP A 59 5.09 -4.99 -1.09
N HIS A 60 4.37 -3.88 -1.03
CA HIS A 60 2.92 -3.92 -0.93
C HIS A 60 2.27 -4.46 -2.19
N LYS A 61 2.85 -4.15 -3.36
CA LYS A 61 2.33 -4.72 -4.61
C LYS A 61 2.45 -6.24 -4.59
N LEU A 62 3.58 -6.75 -4.12
CA LEU A 62 3.79 -8.19 -4.06
C LEU A 62 2.81 -8.84 -3.09
N ILE A 63 2.62 -8.23 -1.93
CA ILE A 63 1.73 -8.77 -0.92
C ILE A 63 0.29 -8.78 -1.43
N PHE A 64 -0.15 -7.68 -2.04
CA PHE A 64 -1.53 -7.61 -2.51
C PHE A 64 -1.76 -8.64 -3.62
N ARG A 65 -0.80 -8.78 -4.53
CA ARG A 65 -0.93 -9.76 -5.60
C ARG A 65 -1.04 -11.18 -5.05
N ALA A 66 -0.24 -11.48 -4.02
CA ALA A 66 -0.29 -12.79 -3.39
C ALA A 66 -1.62 -13.04 -2.70
N ILE A 67 -2.13 -12.01 -2.01
CA ILE A 67 -3.43 -12.13 -1.37
C ILE A 67 -4.51 -12.41 -2.41
N ALA A 68 -4.46 -11.67 -3.52
CA ALA A 68 -5.46 -11.84 -4.57
C ALA A 68 -5.45 -13.25 -5.12
N GLU A 69 -4.27 -13.79 -5.39
CA GLU A 69 -4.19 -15.13 -5.94
C GLU A 69 -4.66 -16.18 -4.96
N LEU A 70 -4.32 -16.03 -3.69
CA LEU A 70 -4.77 -16.99 -2.68
C LEU A 70 -6.30 -16.96 -2.56
N ILE A 71 -6.88 -15.78 -2.52
CA ILE A 71 -8.32 -15.67 -2.38
C ILE A 71 -9.02 -16.22 -3.61
N GLU A 72 -8.50 -15.95 -4.79
CA GLU A 72 -9.10 -16.46 -6.01
C GLU A 72 -9.03 -17.97 -6.10
N ASP A 73 -8.04 -18.56 -5.47
CA ASP A 73 -7.90 -20.00 -5.41
C ASP A 73 -8.67 -20.61 -4.24
N GLY A 74 -9.44 -19.81 -3.53
CA GLY A 74 -10.19 -20.30 -2.39
C GLY A 74 -9.36 -20.65 -1.18
N GLN A 75 -8.14 -20.11 -1.11
CA GLN A 75 -7.23 -20.42 -0.02
C GLN A 75 -7.22 -19.30 1.02
N PRO A 76 -6.87 -19.62 2.26
CA PRO A 76 -6.72 -18.55 3.26
C PRO A 76 -5.56 -17.65 2.91
N CYS A 77 -5.62 -16.41 3.36
CA CYS A 77 -4.54 -15.47 3.12
C CYS A 77 -3.98 -14.90 4.42
N ASP A 78 -3.95 -15.70 5.47
CA ASP A 78 -3.36 -15.28 6.73
C ASP A 78 -1.84 -15.24 6.58
N VAL A 79 -1.17 -14.83 7.65
CA VAL A 79 0.28 -14.61 7.61
C VAL A 79 1.03 -15.88 7.18
N VAL A 80 0.61 -17.03 7.71
CA VAL A 80 1.32 -18.28 7.42
C VAL A 80 1.16 -18.67 5.95
N MET A 81 -0.07 -18.66 5.45
CA MET A 81 -0.32 -19.03 4.06
C MET A 81 0.37 -18.07 3.11
N LEU A 82 0.32 -16.79 3.46
CA LEU A 82 0.92 -15.76 2.61
C LEU A 82 2.43 -15.91 2.56
N SER A 83 3.06 -16.19 3.71
CA SER A 83 4.51 -16.36 3.73
C SER A 83 4.93 -17.58 2.93
N GLU A 84 4.17 -18.67 3.02
CA GLU A 84 4.47 -19.87 2.24
C GLU A 84 4.35 -19.59 0.74
N PHE A 85 3.28 -18.89 0.37
CA PHE A 85 3.04 -18.57 -1.02
C PHE A 85 4.18 -17.73 -1.59
N LEU A 86 4.58 -16.71 -0.86
CA LEU A 86 5.65 -15.83 -1.31
C LEU A 86 7.00 -16.52 -1.31
N ASP A 87 7.23 -17.39 -0.33
CA ASP A 87 8.50 -18.09 -0.26
C ASP A 87 8.68 -19.03 -1.44
N LYS A 88 7.62 -19.68 -1.86
CA LYS A 88 7.71 -20.58 -3.01
C LYS A 88 8.04 -19.84 -4.29
N ARG A 89 7.76 -18.57 -4.35
CA ARG A 89 8.05 -17.75 -5.52
C ARG A 89 9.31 -16.94 -5.35
N ASP A 90 10.05 -17.18 -4.27
CA ASP A 90 11.26 -16.41 -3.99
C ASP A 90 10.97 -14.92 -3.86
N GLU A 91 9.81 -14.58 -3.35
CA GLU A 91 9.40 -13.19 -3.20
C GLU A 91 9.20 -12.79 -1.75
N LEU A 92 9.42 -13.71 -0.80
CA LEU A 92 9.13 -13.41 0.59
C LEU A 92 10.01 -12.29 1.13
N GLU A 93 11.29 -12.32 0.82
CA GLU A 93 12.17 -11.27 1.30
C GLU A 93 11.87 -9.94 0.66
N SER A 94 11.54 -9.95 -0.61
CA SER A 94 11.18 -8.71 -1.30
C SER A 94 9.89 -8.12 -0.75
N ALA A 95 9.02 -8.96 -0.19
CA ALA A 95 7.78 -8.51 0.40
C ALA A 95 7.95 -8.06 1.85
N GLY A 96 9.15 -8.15 2.39
CA GLY A 96 9.42 -7.71 3.75
C GLY A 96 9.63 -8.83 4.75
N GLY A 97 9.49 -10.08 4.33
CA GLY A 97 9.70 -11.22 5.20
C GLY A 97 8.52 -11.50 6.10
N LEU A 98 8.60 -12.63 6.80
CA LEU A 98 7.54 -13.03 7.69
C LEU A 98 7.26 -12.00 8.77
N GLU A 99 8.29 -11.34 9.25
CA GLU A 99 8.13 -10.34 10.29
C GLU A 99 7.26 -9.17 9.82
N TYR A 100 7.47 -8.74 8.59
CA TYR A 100 6.68 -7.63 8.09
C TYR A 100 5.23 -8.04 7.90
N LEU A 101 5.00 -9.24 7.39
CA LEU A 101 3.64 -9.72 7.22
C LEU A 101 2.92 -9.78 8.57
N ALA A 102 3.61 -10.27 9.59
CA ALA A 102 3.03 -10.35 10.92
C ALA A 102 2.73 -8.96 11.47
N THR A 103 3.62 -8.01 11.21
CA THR A 103 3.41 -6.63 11.65
C THR A 103 2.16 -6.05 10.99
N LEU A 104 1.99 -6.28 9.71
CA LEU A 104 0.79 -5.78 9.02
C LEU A 104 -0.48 -6.33 9.65
N ALA A 105 -0.50 -7.63 9.92
CA ALA A 105 -1.68 -8.24 10.48
C ALA A 105 -1.94 -7.77 11.90
N ASN A 106 -0.88 -7.59 12.68
CA ASN A 106 -1.03 -7.22 14.09
C ASN A 106 -1.34 -5.76 14.32
N GLU A 107 -0.89 -4.89 13.42
CA GLU A 107 -1.03 -3.46 13.65
C GLU A 107 -2.17 -2.83 12.87
N THR A 108 -2.94 -3.62 12.17
CA THR A 108 -4.05 -3.06 11.43
C THR A 108 -5.19 -2.71 12.38
N PRO A 109 -5.94 -1.65 12.08
CA PRO A 109 -7.12 -1.35 12.91
C PRO A 109 -8.28 -2.31 12.67
N GLY A 110 -8.14 -3.22 11.71
CA GLY A 110 -9.19 -4.20 11.43
C GLY A 110 -9.65 -4.10 9.99
N SER A 111 -10.64 -4.91 9.66
CA SER A 111 -11.12 -4.98 8.27
C SER A 111 -12.34 -4.13 8.01
N ALA A 112 -12.91 -3.50 9.05
CA ALA A 112 -14.16 -2.77 8.89
C ALA A 112 -14.06 -1.60 7.92
N ASN A 113 -12.90 -0.97 7.86
CA ASN A 113 -12.71 0.19 7.01
C ASN A 113 -11.92 -0.12 5.73
N ALA A 114 -11.90 -1.38 5.33
CA ALA A 114 -11.10 -1.79 4.18
C ALA A 114 -11.42 -0.97 2.93
N ARG A 115 -12.70 -0.72 2.69
CA ARG A 115 -13.08 0.03 1.50
C ARG A 115 -12.58 1.46 1.55
N ALA A 116 -12.61 2.07 2.73
CA ALA A 116 -12.10 3.44 2.87
C ALA A 116 -10.60 3.50 2.59
N TYR A 117 -9.85 2.52 3.09
CA TYR A 117 -8.41 2.48 2.81
C TYR A 117 -8.15 2.21 1.33
N ALA A 118 -8.93 1.33 0.72
CA ALA A 118 -8.77 1.05 -0.70
C ALA A 118 -9.02 2.30 -1.53
N ASN A 119 -10.01 3.10 -1.14
CA ASN A 119 -10.29 4.35 -1.84
C ASN A 119 -9.12 5.31 -1.74
N ILE A 120 -8.45 5.37 -0.58
CA ILE A 120 -7.29 6.23 -0.43
C ILE A 120 -6.15 5.76 -1.33
N VAL A 121 -5.90 4.44 -1.34
CA VAL A 121 -4.84 3.89 -2.16
C VAL A 121 -5.12 4.20 -3.63
N ARG A 122 -6.34 3.99 -4.06
CA ARG A 122 -6.74 4.26 -5.44
C ARG A 122 -6.60 5.75 -5.78
N GLU A 123 -7.03 6.60 -4.88
CA GLU A 123 -6.94 8.04 -5.09
C GLU A 123 -5.48 8.48 -5.29
N ARG A 124 -4.59 7.99 -4.43
CA ARG A 124 -3.19 8.35 -4.56
C ARG A 124 -2.59 7.82 -5.85
N ALA A 125 -3.00 6.62 -6.27
CA ALA A 125 -2.54 6.06 -7.53
C ALA A 125 -2.96 6.93 -8.70
N MET A 126 -4.20 7.42 -8.67
CA MET A 126 -4.68 8.30 -9.73
C MET A 126 -3.92 9.60 -9.75
N LEU A 127 -3.58 10.13 -8.58
CA LEU A 127 -2.79 11.35 -8.51
C LEU A 127 -1.39 11.13 -9.08
N ARG A 128 -0.80 9.97 -8.85
CA ARG A 128 0.51 9.67 -9.43
C ARG A 128 0.45 9.66 -10.95
N LEU A 129 -0.61 9.11 -11.50
CA LEU A 129 -0.77 9.11 -12.95
C LEU A 129 -0.94 10.52 -13.49
N SER A 130 -1.65 11.37 -12.76
CA SER A 130 -1.80 12.76 -13.17
C SER A 130 -0.47 13.47 -13.20
N LEU A 131 0.39 13.21 -12.23
CA LEU A 131 1.70 13.83 -12.21
C LEU A 131 2.56 13.37 -13.36
N ILE A 132 2.45 12.11 -13.73
CA ILE A 132 3.17 11.62 -14.89
C ILE A 132 2.71 12.33 -16.15
N HIS A 133 1.41 12.53 -16.29
CA HIS A 133 0.88 13.27 -17.41
C HIS A 133 1.36 14.71 -17.42
N ILE A 134 1.42 15.32 -16.26
CA ILE A 134 1.90 16.68 -16.17
C ILE A 134 3.38 16.77 -16.47
N SER A 135 4.12 15.76 -16.11
CA SER A 135 5.55 15.80 -16.33
C SER A 135 5.93 15.65 -17.78
N GLU A 136 5.03 15.26 -18.65
CA GLU A 136 5.35 15.19 -20.04
C GLU A 136 4.57 16.20 -20.80
N PRO A 137 4.58 17.42 -20.45
CA PRO A 137 3.75 18.42 -21.08
C PRO A 137 4.30 18.83 -22.37
N THR A 138 5.47 18.58 -22.60
CA THR A 138 6.06 19.10 -23.75
C THR A 138 5.74 18.32 -24.93
N ARG A 139 4.88 17.40 -24.85
CA ARG A 139 4.51 16.78 -25.98
C ARG A 139 3.76 17.67 -26.72
N PRO A 140 4.25 18.36 -27.57
CA PRO A 140 3.60 19.46 -28.21
C PRO A 140 2.58 18.91 -29.10
N PHE A 141 2.37 18.09 -29.13
CA PHE A 141 1.35 17.71 -29.93
C PHE A 141 1.68 16.62 -30.36
#